data_82270b86dd7573a7463620264ed80277
#
_entry.id   82270b86dd7573a7463620264ed80277
#
_cell.length_a   1.000
_cell.length_b   1.000
_cell.length_c   1.000
_cell.angle_alpha   90.00
_cell.angle_beta   90.00
_cell.angle_gamma   90.00
#
_symmetry.space_group_name_H-M   'P 1'
#
loop_
_entity.id
_entity.type
_entity.pdbx_description
1 polymer ?
#
loop_
_entity_poly.entity_id
_entity_poly.type
_entity_poly.pdbx_seq_one_letter_code
_entity_poly.pdbx_strand_id
1 'polypeptide(L)'
;MREPLKDRIRLEHILEAIDHIFQYTDGKTIQELNDNTMLFYATVKNVEIIGEAAYHLTHAFRNAHPGTPWEAVMRMRNILVHDYYKIRLNEVWKVVQEDLRPLREQVALYIAETDWDEWEKNEVVIVESAVHKNLIQTARRMKQRGYDVNEICKITGLAREEIEGI
;
A
#
# COMPACT_ATOMS: atom_id res chain seq x y z
N MET A 1 -17.01 3.97 9.40
CA MET A 1 -15.59 3.69 9.10
C MET A 1 -15.56 3.10 7.70
N ARG A 2 -14.78 3.67 6.75
CA ARG A 2 -14.64 3.03 5.43
C ARG A 2 -13.79 1.79 5.62
N GLU A 3 -14.23 0.63 5.10
CA GLU A 3 -13.40 -0.56 5.05
C GLU A 3 -12.06 -0.23 4.37
N PRO A 4 -10.93 -0.72 4.89
CA PRO A 4 -9.65 -0.58 4.21
C PRO A 4 -9.74 -1.23 2.83
N LEU A 5 -9.28 -0.52 1.80
CA LEU A 5 -9.22 -1.09 0.46
C LEU A 5 -8.24 -2.26 0.46
N LYS A 6 -8.67 -3.38 -0.13
CA LYS A 6 -7.89 -4.63 -0.23
C LYS A 6 -6.73 -4.48 -1.23
N ASP A 7 -5.72 -5.34 -1.13
CA ASP A 7 -4.53 -5.32 -1.99
C ASP A 7 -4.88 -5.31 -3.48
N ARG A 8 -5.85 -6.13 -3.90
CA ARG A 8 -6.32 -6.17 -5.28
C ARG A 8 -6.72 -4.80 -5.81
N ILE A 9 -7.53 -4.06 -5.07
CA ILE A 9 -8.01 -2.73 -5.48
C ILE A 9 -6.84 -1.73 -5.55
N ARG A 10 -5.84 -1.86 -4.67
CA ARG A 10 -4.62 -1.04 -4.73
C ARG A 10 -3.80 -1.31 -5.99
N LEU A 11 -3.68 -2.57 -6.38
CA LEU A 11 -3.02 -2.95 -7.64
C LEU A 11 -3.78 -2.44 -8.86
N GLU A 12 -5.12 -2.52 -8.85
CA GLU A 12 -5.97 -1.98 -9.90
C GLU A 12 -5.77 -0.45 -10.04
N HIS A 13 -5.68 0.29 -8.93
CA HIS A 13 -5.34 1.72 -8.96
C HIS A 13 -3.95 2.00 -9.54
N ILE A 14 -2.96 1.14 -9.25
CA ILE A 14 -1.63 1.27 -9.86
C ILE A 14 -1.71 1.10 -11.37
N LEU A 15 -2.40 0.06 -11.87
CA LEU A 15 -2.57 -0.17 -13.30
C LEU A 15 -3.27 1.00 -13.98
N GLU A 16 -4.40 1.45 -13.44
CA GLU A 16 -5.17 2.57 -13.99
C GLU A 16 -4.33 3.83 -14.08
N ALA A 17 -3.58 4.16 -13.04
CA ALA A 17 -2.71 5.34 -13.03
C ALA A 17 -1.57 5.24 -14.06
N ILE A 18 -0.98 4.04 -14.24
CA ILE A 18 0.03 3.81 -15.28
C ILE A 18 -0.58 3.97 -16.68
N ASP A 19 -1.76 3.38 -16.91
CA ASP A 19 -2.44 3.44 -18.21
C ASP A 19 -2.83 4.89 -18.55
N HIS A 20 -3.25 5.70 -17.60
CA HIS A 20 -3.46 7.13 -17.79
C HIS A 20 -2.17 7.84 -18.21
N ILE A 21 -1.03 7.57 -17.54
CA ILE A 21 0.24 8.17 -17.90
C ILE A 21 0.62 7.79 -19.34
N PHE A 22 0.49 6.53 -19.73
CA PHE A 22 0.79 6.10 -21.09
C PHE A 22 -0.11 6.78 -22.10
N GLN A 23 -1.42 6.89 -21.83
CA GLN A 23 -2.35 7.61 -22.68
C GLN A 23 -1.97 9.09 -22.85
N TYR A 24 -1.51 9.75 -21.78
CA TYR A 24 -1.14 11.16 -21.81
C TYR A 24 0.19 11.40 -22.51
N THR A 25 1.13 10.47 -22.44
CA THR A 25 2.52 10.62 -22.89
C THR A 25 2.82 9.86 -24.19
N ASP A 26 1.85 9.11 -24.73
CA ASP A 26 2.04 8.37 -25.99
C ASP A 26 2.46 9.30 -27.14
N GLY A 27 3.55 8.95 -27.82
CA GLY A 27 4.12 9.73 -28.90
C GLY A 27 4.65 11.12 -28.52
N LYS A 28 4.68 11.45 -27.21
CA LYS A 28 5.16 12.74 -26.71
C LYS A 28 6.66 12.72 -26.46
N THR A 29 7.23 13.91 -26.53
CA THR A 29 8.61 14.20 -26.14
C THR A 29 8.66 14.83 -24.74
N ILE A 30 9.84 14.81 -24.11
CA ILE A 30 10.08 15.50 -22.86
C ILE A 30 9.82 17.02 -22.99
N GLN A 31 10.09 17.61 -24.15
CA GLN A 31 9.83 19.02 -24.40
C GLN A 31 8.33 19.32 -24.41
N GLU A 32 7.52 18.50 -25.05
CA GLU A 32 6.07 18.65 -25.02
C GLU A 32 5.48 18.49 -23.62
N LEU A 33 6.06 17.60 -22.80
CA LEU A 33 5.69 17.48 -21.38
C LEU A 33 6.06 18.75 -20.59
N ASN A 34 7.23 19.36 -20.88
CA ASN A 34 7.68 20.58 -20.26
C ASN A 34 6.80 21.79 -20.64
N ASP A 35 6.42 21.87 -21.90
CA ASP A 35 5.67 23.01 -22.45
C ASP A 35 4.18 22.97 -22.10
N ASN A 36 3.68 21.80 -21.66
CA ASN A 36 2.30 21.60 -21.22
C ASN A 36 2.21 21.36 -19.71
N THR A 37 2.05 22.43 -18.96
CA THR A 37 1.93 22.40 -17.50
C THR A 37 0.83 21.45 -17.00
N MET A 38 -0.33 21.42 -17.68
CA MET A 38 -1.43 20.53 -17.29
C MET A 38 -1.03 19.07 -17.47
N LEU A 39 -0.42 18.73 -18.59
CA LEU A 39 0.06 17.38 -18.89
C LEU A 39 1.12 16.94 -17.87
N PHE A 40 2.06 17.83 -17.55
CA PHE A 40 3.08 17.57 -16.55
C PHE A 40 2.47 17.24 -15.19
N TYR A 41 1.59 18.09 -14.66
CA TYR A 41 0.98 17.85 -13.37
C TYR A 41 0.00 16.66 -13.37
N ALA A 42 -0.70 16.38 -14.47
CA ALA A 42 -1.50 15.17 -14.59
C ALA A 42 -0.63 13.91 -14.51
N THR A 43 0.55 13.93 -15.17
CA THR A 43 1.54 12.82 -15.09
C THR A 43 2.07 12.68 -13.66
N VAL A 44 2.51 13.77 -13.04
CA VAL A 44 2.99 13.79 -11.65
C VAL A 44 1.94 13.23 -10.68
N LYS A 45 0.67 13.64 -10.84
CA LYS A 45 -0.42 13.16 -9.98
C LYS A 45 -0.65 11.66 -10.10
N ASN A 46 -0.56 11.10 -11.30
CA ASN A 46 -0.67 9.65 -11.46
C ASN A 46 0.54 8.90 -10.89
N VAL A 47 1.76 9.43 -11.00
CA VAL A 47 2.94 8.86 -10.31
C VAL A 47 2.76 8.89 -8.80
N GLU A 48 2.19 9.97 -8.24
CA GLU A 48 1.84 10.05 -6.82
C GLU A 48 0.82 8.96 -6.42
N ILE A 49 -0.24 8.75 -7.23
CA ILE A 49 -1.26 7.71 -7.01
C ILE A 49 -0.62 6.32 -6.98
N ILE A 50 0.30 6.02 -7.90
CA ILE A 50 1.04 4.76 -7.93
C ILE A 50 1.79 4.55 -6.62
N GLY A 51 2.55 5.54 -6.17
CA GLY A 51 3.32 5.45 -4.93
C GLY A 51 2.44 5.33 -3.68
N GLU A 52 1.31 6.03 -3.64
CA GLU A 52 0.32 5.97 -2.56
C GLU A 52 -0.34 4.59 -2.49
N ALA A 53 -0.79 4.06 -3.62
CA ALA A 53 -1.39 2.74 -3.69
C ALA A 53 -0.40 1.64 -3.26
N ALA A 54 0.86 1.73 -3.71
CA ALA A 54 1.93 0.81 -3.31
C ALA A 54 2.24 0.89 -1.80
N TYR A 55 2.22 2.08 -1.21
CA TYR A 55 2.41 2.29 0.23
C TYR A 55 1.32 1.59 1.05
N HIS A 56 0.09 1.58 0.55
CA HIS A 56 -1.06 0.96 1.21
C HIS A 56 -1.25 -0.53 0.90
N LEU A 57 -0.41 -1.15 0.08
CA LEU A 57 -0.35 -2.62 -0.01
C LEU A 57 0.09 -3.20 1.34
N THR A 58 -0.45 -4.35 1.69
CA THR A 58 -0.06 -5.04 2.92
C THR A 58 1.40 -5.45 2.89
N HIS A 59 2.03 -5.54 4.06
CA HIS A 59 3.38 -6.09 4.17
C HIS A 59 3.43 -7.54 3.67
N ALA A 60 2.37 -8.31 3.90
CA ALA A 60 2.26 -9.69 3.42
C ALA A 60 2.35 -9.74 1.90
N PHE A 61 1.61 -8.87 1.19
CA PHE A 61 1.61 -8.82 -0.26
C PHE A 61 2.99 -8.43 -0.81
N ARG A 62 3.58 -7.35 -0.29
CA ARG A 62 4.92 -6.92 -0.74
C ARG A 62 5.99 -7.97 -0.50
N ASN A 63 5.93 -8.69 0.62
CA ASN A 63 6.87 -9.76 0.94
C ASN A 63 6.69 -11.00 0.06
N ALA A 64 5.46 -11.31 -0.35
CA ALA A 64 5.17 -12.40 -1.29
C ALA A 64 5.65 -12.08 -2.72
N HIS A 65 5.81 -10.81 -3.05
CA HIS A 65 6.19 -10.33 -4.39
C HIS A 65 7.48 -9.49 -4.37
N PRO A 66 8.62 -10.07 -3.95
CA PRO A 66 9.89 -9.35 -3.79
C PRO A 66 10.55 -8.95 -5.12
N GLY A 67 10.06 -9.47 -6.25
CA GLY A 67 10.53 -9.12 -7.59
C GLY A 67 10.21 -7.67 -7.99
N THR A 68 9.20 -7.05 -7.37
CA THR A 68 8.90 -5.63 -7.55
C THR A 68 9.65 -4.80 -6.50
N PRO A 69 10.39 -3.75 -6.91
CA PRO A 69 11.13 -2.90 -5.97
C PRO A 69 10.17 -1.94 -5.24
N TRP A 70 9.27 -2.47 -4.41
CA TRP A 70 8.21 -1.71 -3.72
C TRP A 70 8.72 -0.48 -2.97
N GLU A 71 9.88 -0.58 -2.34
CA GLU A 71 10.53 0.56 -1.66
C GLU A 71 10.83 1.73 -2.61
N ALA A 72 11.25 1.43 -3.86
CA ALA A 72 11.50 2.45 -4.87
C ALA A 72 10.17 3.07 -5.35
N VAL A 73 9.16 2.23 -5.60
CA VAL A 73 7.82 2.68 -6.00
C VAL A 73 7.20 3.58 -4.93
N MET A 74 7.26 3.20 -3.66
CA MET A 74 6.75 4.03 -2.55
C MET A 74 7.52 5.34 -2.39
N ARG A 75 8.83 5.36 -2.66
CA ARG A 75 9.64 6.59 -2.59
C ARG A 75 9.27 7.62 -3.65
N MET A 76 8.73 7.21 -4.80
CA MET A 76 8.23 8.15 -5.81
C MET A 76 7.23 9.15 -5.21
N ARG A 77 6.30 8.66 -4.34
CA ARG A 77 5.35 9.50 -3.62
C ARG A 77 6.04 10.55 -2.74
N ASN A 78 7.05 10.16 -1.99
CA ASN A 78 7.68 11.06 -1.01
C ASN A 78 8.38 12.25 -1.68
N ILE A 79 9.01 12.04 -2.83
CA ILE A 79 9.65 13.11 -3.61
C ILE A 79 8.58 14.09 -4.14
N LEU A 80 7.42 13.58 -4.56
CA LEU A 80 6.37 14.38 -5.16
C LEU A 80 5.52 15.16 -4.13
N VAL A 81 5.32 14.59 -2.93
CA VAL A 81 4.46 15.19 -1.89
C VAL A 81 5.22 16.20 -1.04
N HIS A 82 6.46 15.90 -0.65
CA HIS A 82 7.21 16.73 0.31
C HIS A 82 8.14 17.75 -0.35
N ASP A 83 8.56 17.51 -1.57
CA ASP A 83 9.48 18.37 -2.33
C ASP A 83 8.85 18.89 -3.64
N TYR A 84 7.56 19.22 -3.65
CA TYR A 84 6.82 19.64 -4.85
C TYR A 84 7.49 20.78 -5.62
N TYR A 85 8.26 21.63 -4.95
CA TYR A 85 9.03 22.73 -5.56
C TYR A 85 10.35 22.26 -6.21
N LYS A 86 10.71 20.97 -6.04
CA LYS A 86 11.92 20.36 -6.61
C LYS A 86 11.63 19.29 -7.63
N ILE A 87 10.34 19.12 -8.03
CA ILE A 87 9.98 18.09 -9.02
C ILE A 87 10.76 18.36 -10.32
N ARG A 88 11.66 17.44 -10.65
CA ARG A 88 12.49 17.57 -11.84
C ARG A 88 11.85 16.84 -12.99
N LEU A 89 11.58 17.59 -14.07
CA LEU A 89 11.02 17.05 -15.31
C LEU A 89 11.75 15.78 -15.78
N ASN A 90 13.08 15.81 -15.79
CA ASN A 90 13.89 14.67 -16.24
C ASN A 90 13.68 13.41 -15.40
N GLU A 91 13.47 13.56 -14.09
CA GLU A 91 13.19 12.43 -13.19
C GLU A 91 11.81 11.84 -13.46
N VAL A 92 10.80 12.69 -13.61
CA VAL A 92 9.43 12.25 -13.98
C VAL A 92 9.45 11.55 -15.33
N TRP A 93 10.14 12.13 -16.33
CA TRP A 93 10.25 11.55 -17.66
C TRP A 93 10.97 10.20 -17.66
N LYS A 94 12.02 10.08 -16.87
CA LYS A 94 12.73 8.81 -16.70
C LYS A 94 11.82 7.73 -16.13
N VAL A 95 11.05 8.02 -15.08
CA VAL A 95 10.07 7.10 -14.51
C VAL A 95 9.09 6.64 -15.59
N VAL A 96 8.54 7.56 -16.39
CA VAL A 96 7.59 7.24 -17.46
C VAL A 96 8.21 6.31 -18.51
N GLN A 97 9.46 6.55 -18.90
CA GLN A 97 10.10 5.80 -19.98
C GLN A 97 10.70 4.45 -19.55
N GLU A 98 11.24 4.38 -18.32
CA GLU A 98 12.03 3.22 -17.90
C GLU A 98 11.29 2.34 -16.86
N ASP A 99 10.59 2.96 -15.88
CA ASP A 99 10.14 2.23 -14.70
C ASP A 99 8.67 1.76 -14.79
N LEU A 100 7.81 2.49 -15.50
CA LEU A 100 6.37 2.19 -15.48
C LEU A 100 6.00 0.95 -16.29
N ARG A 101 6.68 0.66 -17.40
CA ARG A 101 6.34 -0.52 -18.23
C ARG A 101 6.61 -1.83 -17.49
N PRO A 102 7.79 -2.05 -16.90
CA PRO A 102 8.04 -3.26 -16.10
C PRO A 102 7.08 -3.36 -14.90
N LEU A 103 6.80 -2.25 -14.21
CA LEU A 103 5.88 -2.24 -13.08
C LEU A 103 4.47 -2.65 -13.51
N ARG A 104 3.99 -2.11 -14.64
CA ARG A 104 2.68 -2.46 -15.20
C ARG A 104 2.55 -3.95 -15.47
N GLU A 105 3.55 -4.53 -16.12
CA GLU A 105 3.58 -5.96 -16.47
C GLU A 105 3.53 -6.83 -15.21
N GLN A 106 4.33 -6.50 -14.21
CA GLN A 106 4.35 -7.22 -12.94
C GLN A 106 3.01 -7.11 -12.20
N VAL A 107 2.46 -5.91 -12.07
CA VAL A 107 1.19 -5.69 -11.37
C VAL A 107 0.03 -6.39 -12.09
N ALA A 108 -0.01 -6.35 -13.43
CA ALA A 108 -1.01 -7.08 -14.21
C ALA A 108 -0.94 -8.60 -13.97
N LEU A 109 0.30 -9.14 -13.91
CA LEU A 109 0.52 -10.55 -13.61
C LEU A 109 0.03 -10.91 -12.21
N TYR A 110 0.34 -10.10 -11.19
CA TYR A 110 -0.12 -10.33 -9.82
C TYR A 110 -1.64 -10.34 -9.72
N ILE A 111 -2.32 -9.41 -10.41
CA ILE A 111 -3.80 -9.40 -10.42
C ILE A 111 -4.36 -10.67 -11.07
N ALA A 112 -3.73 -11.16 -12.13
CA ALA A 112 -4.21 -12.30 -12.89
C ALA A 112 -3.93 -13.67 -12.21
N GLU A 113 -2.79 -13.78 -11.51
CA GLU A 113 -2.33 -15.07 -10.97
C GLU A 113 -2.67 -15.29 -9.49
N THR A 114 -3.01 -14.23 -8.75
CA THR A 114 -3.36 -14.36 -7.33
C THR A 114 -4.78 -14.89 -7.18
N ASP A 115 -4.96 -15.97 -6.40
CA ASP A 115 -6.27 -16.38 -5.90
C ASP A 115 -6.71 -15.40 -4.79
N TRP A 116 -7.52 -14.41 -5.21
CA TRP A 116 -7.94 -13.33 -4.31
C TRP A 116 -8.87 -13.81 -3.21
N ASP A 117 -9.66 -14.84 -3.45
CA ASP A 117 -10.57 -15.41 -2.43
C ASP A 117 -9.77 -16.10 -1.32
N GLU A 118 -8.70 -16.80 -1.67
CA GLU A 118 -7.79 -17.41 -0.71
C GLU A 118 -6.92 -16.36 -0.03
N TRP A 119 -6.40 -15.39 -0.78
CA TRP A 119 -5.58 -14.29 -0.25
C TRP A 119 -6.32 -13.50 0.82
N GLU A 120 -7.55 -13.09 0.55
CA GLU A 120 -8.37 -12.30 1.47
C GLU A 120 -8.75 -13.08 2.74
N LYS A 121 -9.04 -14.40 2.63
CA LYS A 121 -9.28 -15.24 3.80
C LYS A 121 -8.06 -15.35 4.70
N ASN A 122 -6.88 -15.53 4.10
CA ASN A 122 -5.63 -15.60 4.84
C ASN A 122 -5.28 -14.27 5.51
N GLU A 123 -5.55 -13.14 4.85
CA GLU A 123 -5.34 -11.80 5.43
C GLU A 123 -6.23 -11.57 6.67
N VAL A 124 -7.50 -11.95 6.61
CA VAL A 124 -8.42 -11.85 7.76
C VAL A 124 -7.89 -12.67 8.93
N VAL A 125 -7.47 -13.92 8.71
CA VAL A 125 -6.91 -14.79 9.75
C VAL A 125 -5.63 -14.19 10.36
N ILE A 126 -4.75 -13.62 9.55
CA ILE A 126 -3.51 -12.97 10.02
C ILE A 126 -3.84 -11.75 10.88
N VAL A 127 -4.77 -10.90 10.44
CA VAL A 127 -5.18 -9.69 11.19
C VAL A 127 -5.84 -10.08 12.51
N GLU A 128 -6.77 -11.03 12.50
CA GLU A 128 -7.44 -11.51 13.72
C GLU A 128 -6.43 -12.09 14.71
N SER A 129 -5.50 -12.91 14.25
CA SER A 129 -4.45 -13.48 15.11
C SER A 129 -3.52 -12.41 15.69
N ALA A 130 -3.15 -11.41 14.91
CA ALA A 130 -2.32 -10.28 15.37
C ALA A 130 -3.06 -9.41 16.38
N VAL A 131 -4.33 -9.11 16.15
CA VAL A 131 -5.19 -8.37 17.10
C VAL A 131 -5.32 -9.15 18.41
N HIS A 132 -5.63 -10.45 18.34
CA HIS A 132 -5.74 -11.31 19.51
C HIS A 132 -4.44 -11.35 20.31
N LYS A 133 -3.28 -11.50 19.65
CA LYS A 133 -1.96 -11.46 20.29
C LYS A 133 -1.69 -10.13 21.00
N ASN A 134 -2.09 -9.00 20.41
CA ASN A 134 -1.95 -7.69 21.02
C ASN A 134 -2.86 -7.53 22.25
N LEU A 135 -4.09 -8.06 22.19
CA LEU A 135 -5.02 -8.06 23.32
C LEU A 135 -4.48 -8.89 24.48
N ILE A 136 -3.91 -10.06 24.22
CA ILE A 136 -3.23 -10.88 25.25
C ILE A 136 -2.06 -10.12 25.89
N GLN A 137 -1.23 -9.44 25.10
CA GLN A 137 -0.14 -8.63 25.67
C GLN A 137 -0.66 -7.47 26.53
N THR A 138 -1.73 -6.84 26.11
CA THR A 138 -2.39 -5.78 26.88
C THR A 138 -2.95 -6.31 28.20
N ALA A 139 -3.67 -7.44 28.17
CA ALA A 139 -4.20 -8.11 29.34
C ALA A 139 -3.10 -8.49 30.34
N ARG A 140 -1.97 -9.02 29.84
CA ARG A 140 -0.79 -9.35 30.67
C ARG A 140 -0.23 -8.12 31.39
N ARG A 141 -0.12 -6.97 30.69
CA ARG A 141 0.34 -5.71 31.31
C ARG A 141 -0.63 -5.18 32.35
N MET A 142 -1.94 -5.31 32.12
CA MET A 142 -2.96 -4.91 33.08
C MET A 142 -2.93 -5.80 34.31
N LYS A 143 -2.81 -7.13 34.14
CA LYS A 143 -2.67 -8.10 35.25
C LYS A 143 -1.44 -7.78 36.13
N GLN A 144 -0.29 -7.46 35.51
CA GLN A 144 0.93 -7.03 36.23
C GLN A 144 0.75 -5.73 37.00
N ARG A 145 -0.17 -4.86 36.58
CA ARG A 145 -0.49 -3.60 37.27
C ARG A 145 -1.59 -3.75 38.33
N GLY A 146 -2.09 -4.97 38.55
CA GLY A 146 -3.08 -5.29 39.59
C GLY A 146 -4.52 -5.02 39.22
N TYR A 147 -4.85 -4.90 37.92
CA TYR A 147 -6.25 -4.80 37.47
C TYR A 147 -6.99 -6.10 37.75
N ASP A 148 -8.27 -6.00 38.12
CA ASP A 148 -9.14 -7.15 38.33
C ASP A 148 -9.45 -7.88 37.01
N VAL A 149 -9.57 -9.22 37.07
CA VAL A 149 -9.81 -10.05 35.89
C VAL A 149 -11.09 -9.64 35.13
N ASN A 150 -12.17 -9.29 35.85
CA ASN A 150 -13.42 -8.86 35.22
C ASN A 150 -13.26 -7.51 34.49
N GLU A 151 -12.44 -6.64 35.04
CA GLU A 151 -12.11 -5.34 34.42
C GLU A 151 -11.28 -5.55 33.14
N ILE A 152 -10.29 -6.45 33.18
CA ILE A 152 -9.50 -6.83 32.01
C ILE A 152 -10.38 -7.45 30.93
N CYS A 153 -11.31 -8.36 31.29
CA CYS A 153 -12.29 -8.92 30.34
C CYS A 153 -13.12 -7.82 29.64
N LYS A 154 -13.61 -6.85 30.41
CA LYS A 154 -14.43 -5.74 29.85
C LYS A 154 -13.65 -4.85 28.87
N ILE A 155 -12.38 -4.60 29.16
CA ILE A 155 -11.53 -3.71 28.34
C ILE A 155 -11.00 -4.42 27.09
N THR A 156 -10.58 -5.68 27.23
CA THR A 156 -9.94 -6.41 26.14
C THR A 156 -10.88 -7.27 25.31
N GLY A 157 -12.06 -7.60 25.86
CA GLY A 157 -12.98 -8.56 25.24
C GLY A 157 -12.51 -10.02 25.28
N LEU A 158 -11.38 -10.32 25.91
CA LEU A 158 -10.85 -11.68 26.06
C LEU A 158 -11.70 -12.48 27.07
N ALA A 159 -11.79 -13.78 26.86
CA ALA A 159 -12.43 -14.69 27.79
C ALA A 159 -11.67 -14.77 29.12
N ARG A 160 -12.40 -15.08 30.19
CA ARG A 160 -11.80 -15.15 31.52
C ARG A 160 -10.68 -16.18 31.61
N GLU A 161 -10.92 -17.34 31.00
CA GLU A 161 -9.97 -18.46 30.95
C GLU A 161 -8.64 -18.07 30.29
N GLU A 162 -8.72 -17.23 29.26
CA GLU A 162 -7.55 -16.71 28.56
C GLU A 162 -6.73 -15.76 29.45
N ILE A 163 -7.42 -14.93 30.24
CA ILE A 163 -6.77 -13.98 31.15
C ILE A 163 -6.17 -14.69 32.37
N GLU A 164 -6.83 -15.73 32.88
CA GLU A 164 -6.33 -16.52 33.99
C GLU A 164 -5.08 -17.33 33.60
N GLY A 165 -4.98 -17.75 32.34
CA GLY A 165 -3.86 -18.52 31.78
C GLY A 165 -2.60 -17.71 31.42
N ILE A 166 -2.60 -16.36 31.55
CA ILE A 166 -1.49 -15.47 31.15
C ILE A 166 -0.70 -14.85 32.31
#